data_dccfc90ab9ac608569a2830579778401
#
_entry.id   dccfc90ab9ac608569a2830579778401
#
_cell.length_a   1.000
_cell.length_b   1.000
_cell.length_c   1.000
_cell.angle_alpha   90.00
_cell.angle_beta   90.00
_cell.angle_gamma   90.00
#
_symmetry.space_group_name_H-M   'P 1'
#
loop_
_entity.id
_entity.type
_entity.pdbx_description
1 polymer ?
#
loop_
_entity_poly.entity_id
_entity_poly.type
_entity_poly.pdbx_seq_one_letter_code
_entity_poly.pdbx_strand_id
1 'polypeptide(L)'
;KKKETGVDGQISIDWINDNLITFVKDRLGHDQRYAIDPTKITNELGWTPEISFETGIVKTIRWYLDNQKWVEEITGGDYMKYYERMYGNR
;
A
#
# COMPACT_ATOMS: atom_id res chain seq x y z
N LYS A 1 8.69 -13.02 -12.45
CA LYS A 1 9.02 -12.12 -11.66
C LYS A 1 9.58 -10.82 -12.19
N LYS A 2 9.42 -9.85 -11.46
CA LYS A 2 9.79 -8.54 -11.89
C LYS A 2 11.30 -8.37 -12.07
N LYS A 3 11.68 -7.50 -12.94
CA LYS A 3 13.06 -7.19 -13.13
C LYS A 3 13.20 -5.75 -13.57
N GLU A 4 14.38 -5.26 -13.42
CA GLU A 4 14.64 -3.89 -13.81
C GLU A 4 14.96 -3.78 -15.27
N THR A 5 14.57 -2.68 -15.83
CA THR A 5 14.90 -2.44 -17.22
C THR A 5 16.35 -2.03 -17.38
N GLY A 6 16.88 -1.29 -16.45
CA GLY A 6 18.28 -0.97 -16.42
C GLY A 6 18.75 0.16 -17.29
N VAL A 7 17.95 0.60 -18.23
CA VAL A 7 18.43 1.63 -19.14
C VAL A 7 18.59 2.97 -18.42
N ASP A 8 17.61 3.33 -17.63
CA ASP A 8 17.69 4.56 -16.87
C ASP A 8 17.17 4.34 -15.47
N GLY A 9 17.35 3.12 -14.96
CA GLY A 9 16.95 2.82 -13.61
C GLY A 9 15.49 2.52 -13.44
N GLN A 10 14.75 2.45 -14.50
CA GLN A 10 13.33 2.17 -14.38
C GLN A 10 13.08 0.70 -14.10
N ILE A 11 12.01 0.45 -13.38
CA ILE A 11 11.60 -0.90 -12.99
C ILE A 11 10.41 -1.29 -13.83
N SER A 12 10.47 -2.49 -14.38
CA SER A 12 9.33 -3.00 -15.14
C SER A 12 8.15 -3.20 -14.20
N ILE A 13 6.99 -2.71 -14.57
CA ILE A 13 5.77 -2.86 -13.77
C ILE A 13 4.67 -3.57 -14.54
N ASP A 14 5.04 -4.28 -15.60
CA ASP A 14 4.04 -4.98 -16.39
C ASP A 14 3.31 -6.05 -15.58
N TRP A 15 3.94 -6.53 -14.50
CA TRP A 15 3.34 -7.54 -13.66
C TRP A 15 2.29 -6.94 -12.72
N ILE A 16 2.20 -5.62 -12.63
CA ILE A 16 1.20 -4.96 -11.78
C ILE A 16 -0.03 -4.73 -12.63
N ASN A 17 -1.04 -5.54 -12.41
CA ASN A 17 -2.26 -5.45 -13.20
C ASN A 17 -3.42 -6.01 -12.38
N ASP A 18 -4.59 -6.04 -13.00
CA ASP A 18 -5.80 -6.43 -12.30
C ASP A 18 -5.78 -7.86 -11.80
N ASN A 19 -4.90 -8.69 -12.33
CA ASN A 19 -4.82 -10.07 -11.86
C ASN A 19 -4.34 -10.18 -10.43
N LEU A 20 -3.78 -9.11 -9.89
CA LEU A 20 -3.35 -9.10 -8.50
C LEU A 20 -4.51 -8.89 -7.54
N ILE A 21 -5.68 -8.53 -8.04
CA ILE A 21 -6.84 -8.25 -7.19
C ILE A 21 -7.60 -9.56 -6.97
N THR A 22 -7.76 -9.91 -5.69
CA THR A 22 -8.49 -11.11 -5.32
C THR A 22 -9.57 -10.74 -4.32
N PHE A 23 -10.80 -11.11 -4.62
CA PHE A 23 -11.89 -10.82 -3.71
C PHE A 23 -12.00 -11.93 -2.69
N VAL A 24 -12.14 -11.54 -1.44
CA VAL A 24 -12.20 -12.50 -0.34
C VAL A 24 -13.38 -12.16 0.53
N LYS A 25 -13.72 -13.10 1.42
CA LYS A 25 -14.76 -12.88 2.39
C LYS A 25 -14.35 -11.76 3.34
N ASP A 26 -15.28 -10.84 3.57
CA ASP A 26 -14.98 -9.71 4.42
C ASP A 26 -14.83 -10.12 5.87
N ARG A 27 -14.07 -9.33 6.61
CA ARG A 27 -13.87 -9.54 8.03
C ARG A 27 -15.10 -9.06 8.80
N LEU A 28 -15.48 -9.81 9.82
CA LEU A 28 -16.58 -9.38 10.66
C LEU A 28 -16.21 -8.07 11.36
N GLY A 29 -17.19 -7.18 11.42
CA GLY A 29 -16.97 -5.90 12.08
C GLY A 29 -16.13 -4.92 11.29
N HIS A 30 -15.94 -5.18 10.01
CA HIS A 30 -15.12 -4.32 9.17
C HIS A 30 -15.83 -3.00 8.91
N ASP A 31 -15.13 -1.89 9.08
CA ASP A 31 -15.68 -0.58 8.76
C ASP A 31 -15.87 -0.47 7.26
N GLN A 32 -16.98 0.15 6.88
CA GLN A 32 -17.23 0.35 5.46
C GLN A 32 -16.38 1.47 4.88
N ARG A 33 -16.00 2.44 5.73
CA ARG A 33 -15.33 3.60 5.21
C ARG A 33 -14.52 4.27 6.31
N TYR A 34 -13.36 4.76 5.94
CA TYR A 34 -12.55 5.59 6.80
C TYR A 34 -12.47 6.98 6.17
N ALA A 35 -12.84 7.98 6.93
CA ALA A 35 -12.79 9.35 6.42
C ALA A 35 -12.54 10.29 7.58
N ILE A 36 -11.66 11.25 7.35
CA ILE A 36 -11.31 12.24 8.34
C ILE A 36 -11.61 13.61 7.75
N ASP A 37 -12.29 14.44 8.54
CA ASP A 37 -12.62 15.78 8.13
C ASP A 37 -11.65 16.74 8.82
N PRO A 38 -10.73 17.35 8.08
CA PRO A 38 -9.71 18.22 8.68
C PRO A 38 -10.14 19.66 8.82
N THR A 39 -11.44 19.95 8.69
CA THR A 39 -11.90 21.34 8.68
C THR A 39 -11.47 22.10 9.92
N LYS A 40 -11.59 21.48 11.10
CA LYS A 40 -11.29 22.21 12.31
C LYS A 40 -9.82 22.59 12.42
N ILE A 41 -8.92 21.65 12.11
CA ILE A 41 -7.50 21.95 12.21
C ILE A 41 -7.10 22.98 11.15
N THR A 42 -7.72 22.92 9.98
CA THR A 42 -7.44 23.89 8.95
C THR A 42 -7.88 25.29 9.38
N ASN A 43 -9.08 25.41 9.92
CA ASN A 43 -9.63 26.70 10.28
C ASN A 43 -8.92 27.31 11.48
N GLU A 44 -8.53 26.48 12.45
CA GLU A 44 -7.97 27.01 13.69
C GLU A 44 -6.46 27.16 13.64
N LEU A 45 -5.77 26.29 12.93
CA LEU A 45 -4.32 26.30 12.91
C LEU A 45 -3.74 26.57 11.55
N GLY A 46 -4.58 26.71 10.54
CA GLY A 46 -4.08 26.98 9.20
C GLY A 46 -3.37 25.82 8.55
N TRP A 47 -3.53 24.63 9.10
CA TRP A 47 -2.85 23.45 8.57
C TRP A 47 -3.57 22.93 7.34
N THR A 48 -2.80 22.58 6.33
CA THR A 48 -3.31 21.88 5.16
C THR A 48 -2.33 20.81 4.77
N PRO A 49 -2.81 19.75 4.08
CA PRO A 49 -1.89 18.73 3.60
C PRO A 49 -0.90 19.34 2.61
N GLU A 50 0.36 18.95 2.75
CA GLU A 50 1.39 19.46 1.85
C GLU A 50 1.49 18.64 0.58
N ILE A 51 1.02 17.40 0.61
CA ILE A 51 1.13 16.49 -0.53
C ILE A 51 -0.26 15.98 -0.83
N SER A 52 -0.69 16.17 -2.08
CA SER A 52 -2.00 15.65 -2.49
C SER A 52 -1.96 14.13 -2.56
N PHE A 53 -3.16 13.53 -2.58
CA PHE A 53 -3.24 12.09 -2.72
C PHE A 53 -2.60 11.63 -4.02
N GLU A 54 -2.86 12.34 -5.09
CA GLU A 54 -2.33 11.93 -6.39
C GLU A 54 -0.81 11.90 -6.40
N THR A 55 -0.19 12.89 -5.80
CA THR A 55 1.26 12.91 -5.71
C THR A 55 1.77 11.90 -4.69
N GLY A 56 1.09 11.82 -3.56
CA GLY A 56 1.54 10.95 -2.49
C GLY A 56 1.46 9.47 -2.83
N ILE A 57 0.39 9.08 -3.53
CA ILE A 57 0.25 7.66 -3.88
C ILE A 57 1.35 7.22 -4.83
N VAL A 58 1.73 8.10 -5.76
CA VAL A 58 2.82 7.76 -6.67
C VAL A 58 4.12 7.59 -5.91
N LYS A 59 4.40 8.51 -4.98
CA LYS A 59 5.61 8.40 -4.19
C LYS A 59 5.63 7.14 -3.34
N THR A 60 4.47 6.78 -2.79
CA THR A 60 4.37 5.59 -1.96
C THR A 60 4.63 4.33 -2.79
N ILE A 61 4.01 4.25 -3.96
CA ILE A 61 4.22 3.10 -4.83
C ILE A 61 5.69 2.99 -5.22
N ARG A 62 6.29 4.13 -5.58
CA ARG A 62 7.69 4.13 -5.97
C ARG A 62 8.57 3.66 -4.83
N TRP A 63 8.24 4.10 -3.62
CA TRP A 63 9.04 3.69 -2.47
C TRP A 63 9.03 2.17 -2.30
N TYR A 64 7.85 1.56 -2.41
CA TYR A 64 7.77 0.11 -2.28
C TYR A 64 8.51 -0.61 -3.39
N LEU A 65 8.46 -0.07 -4.60
CA LEU A 65 9.19 -0.68 -5.69
C LEU A 65 10.70 -0.57 -5.50
N ASP A 66 11.15 0.52 -4.90
CA ASP A 66 12.57 0.73 -4.69
C ASP A 66 13.10 0.01 -3.47
N ASN A 67 12.24 -0.48 -2.60
CA ASN A 67 12.65 -1.09 -1.34
C ASN A 67 12.12 -2.51 -1.22
N GLN A 68 12.27 -3.29 -2.27
CA GLN A 68 11.75 -4.65 -2.31
C GLN A 68 12.35 -5.52 -1.22
N LYS A 69 13.63 -5.32 -0.92
CA LYS A 69 14.25 -6.14 0.11
C LYS A 69 13.61 -5.90 1.46
N TRP A 70 13.30 -4.64 1.76
CA TRP A 70 12.61 -4.34 3.00
C TRP A 70 11.25 -5.03 3.07
N VAL A 71 10.52 -5.00 1.95
CA VAL A 71 9.21 -5.63 1.89
C VAL A 71 9.34 -7.13 2.12
N GLU A 72 10.32 -7.76 1.49
CA GLU A 72 10.52 -9.19 1.65
C GLU A 72 10.83 -9.57 3.09
N GLU A 73 11.61 -8.74 3.76
CA GLU A 73 11.95 -9.03 5.16
C GLU A 73 10.73 -8.90 6.06
N ILE A 74 9.88 -7.92 5.79
CA ILE A 74 8.69 -7.71 6.61
C ILE A 74 7.64 -8.79 6.38
N THR A 75 7.45 -9.21 5.13
CA THR A 75 6.34 -10.10 4.80
C THR A 75 6.71 -11.57 4.89
N GLY A 76 7.96 -11.90 5.21
CA GLY A 76 8.36 -13.30 5.31
C GLY A 76 8.22 -13.84 6.71
N GLY A 77 8.56 -15.13 6.85
CA GLY A 77 8.70 -15.74 8.17
C GLY A 77 7.48 -15.64 9.05
N ASP A 78 7.68 -15.14 10.25
CA ASP A 78 6.64 -15.14 11.25
C ASP A 78 5.45 -14.28 10.90
N TYR A 79 5.67 -13.22 10.14
CA TYR A 79 4.54 -12.39 9.73
C TYR A 79 3.56 -13.18 8.87
N MET A 80 4.06 -13.96 7.93
CA MET A 80 3.18 -14.74 7.06
C MET A 80 2.46 -15.83 7.85
N LYS A 81 3.12 -16.41 8.83
CA LYS A 81 2.46 -17.41 9.68
C LYS A 81 1.32 -16.76 10.46
N TYR A 82 1.57 -15.58 10.99
CA TYR A 82 0.53 -14.87 11.71
C TYR A 82 -0.64 -14.55 10.80
N TYR A 83 -0.36 -14.08 9.60
CA TYR A 83 -1.39 -13.70 8.65
C TYR A 83 -2.28 -14.90 8.32
N GLU A 84 -1.66 -16.04 8.04
CA GLU A 84 -2.43 -17.24 7.72
C GLU A 84 -3.33 -17.65 8.86
N ARG A 85 -2.83 -17.56 10.08
CA ARG A 85 -3.63 -17.95 11.23
C ARG A 85 -4.83 -17.03 11.41
N MET A 86 -4.65 -15.76 11.18
CA MET A 86 -5.71 -14.79 11.41
C MET A 86 -6.69 -14.68 10.26
N TYR A 87 -6.20 -14.82 9.03
CA TYR A 87 -7.01 -14.49 7.86
C TYR A 87 -7.04 -15.58 6.81
N GLY A 88 -6.50 -16.73 7.09
CA GLY A 88 -6.35 -17.75 6.07
C GLY A 88 -7.66 -18.28 5.50
N ASN A 89 -8.76 -18.06 6.21
CA ASN A 89 -10.07 -18.56 5.78
C ASN A 89 -10.93 -17.52 5.06
N ARG A 90 -10.37 -16.39 4.75
CA ARG A 90 -11.13 -15.33 4.09
C ARG A 90 -11.49 -15.67 2.67
#